data_c5403d1a29c3c1b6c3dc0a20822186ed
#
_entry.id   c5403d1a29c3c1b6c3dc0a20822186ed
#
_cell.length_a   1.000
_cell.length_b   1.000
_cell.length_c   1.000
_cell.angle_alpha   90.00
_cell.angle_beta   90.00
_cell.angle_gamma   90.00
#
_symmetry.space_group_name_H-M   'P 1'
#
loop_
_entity.id
_entity.type
_entity.pdbx_description
1 polymer ?
#
loop_
_entity_poly.entity_id
_entity_poly.type
_entity_poly.pdbx_seq_one_letter_code
_entity_poly.pdbx_strand_id
1 'polypeptide(L)'
;ALPPDITPHLEPDVGSLREIYRYCLHSPYYSTMGLRSIEQWEMEKLFRQIPGVIGVISEGGATKAYQINVDPYRLKAYGVTLKEVFEAAANSNATTGGGFLEHNGSALIVRQLGLVRGIEDIKNLVIKATPEGTPVRISDVADVTIGSLVRRGQVGKDYEDDVVEGIVLLRRGENPSQVLRAIKEKLPEILSHLPKGVQFSAMYDRDKLINQTLHTVGTNVTIGITLVVVLLAVFLVDMGSAVITAIVIPLSMLIAFICLCLLGVPANLLSLGAIDFGILVDSAVVMTENIVRRLSQDGQDMSPGERLILLSEAAREVGGPIVFGIITIIPDYCQFLRLS
;
A
#
# COMPACT_ATOMS: atom_id res chain seq x y z
N ALA A 1 -8.84 31.15 -0.08
CA ALA A 1 -10.18 30.71 0.24
C ALA A 1 -10.72 29.88 -0.95
N LEU A 2 -11.37 28.76 -0.68
CA LEU A 2 -12.01 27.95 -1.72
C LEU A 2 -13.30 28.66 -2.21
N PRO A 3 -13.70 28.45 -3.47
CA PRO A 3 -15.00 28.90 -3.94
C PRO A 3 -16.13 28.37 -3.06
N PRO A 4 -17.26 29.10 -2.91
CA PRO A 4 -18.34 28.78 -1.97
C PRO A 4 -19.01 27.43 -2.23
N ASP A 5 -18.89 26.90 -3.44
CA ASP A 5 -19.53 25.63 -3.85
C ASP A 5 -18.61 24.41 -3.72
N ILE A 6 -17.40 24.57 -3.19
CA ILE A 6 -16.44 23.48 -3.02
C ILE A 6 -16.37 23.06 -1.55
N THR A 7 -16.89 21.88 -1.26
CA THR A 7 -16.71 21.25 0.05
C THR A 7 -15.43 20.40 0.02
N PRO A 8 -14.41 20.76 0.82
CA PRO A 8 -13.20 19.97 0.88
C PRO A 8 -13.50 18.62 1.53
N HIS A 9 -13.12 17.53 0.86
CA HIS A 9 -13.11 16.19 1.42
C HIS A 9 -11.70 15.78 1.79
N LEU A 10 -11.55 15.22 2.99
CA LEU A 10 -10.28 14.63 3.41
C LEU A 10 -10.23 13.22 2.83
N GLU A 11 -9.44 13.04 1.78
CA GLU A 11 -9.13 11.70 1.28
C GLU A 11 -7.84 11.19 1.92
N PRO A 12 -7.72 9.86 2.16
CA PRO A 12 -6.45 9.30 2.56
C PRO A 12 -5.42 9.59 1.46
N ASP A 13 -4.19 9.93 1.88
CA ASP A 13 -3.06 10.15 0.98
C ASP A 13 -2.77 8.85 0.19
N VAL A 14 -3.36 8.75 -0.99
CA VAL A 14 -3.42 7.55 -1.82
C VAL A 14 -2.35 7.63 -2.89
N GLY A 15 -1.15 7.13 -2.59
CA GLY A 15 -0.13 6.90 -3.61
C GLY A 15 -0.02 5.39 -3.91
N SER A 16 0.31 5.03 -5.15
CA SER A 16 0.56 3.64 -5.57
C SER A 16 1.59 2.91 -4.69
N LEU A 17 2.48 3.64 -4.05
CA LEU A 17 3.46 3.11 -3.09
C LEU A 17 2.83 2.56 -1.80
N ARG A 18 1.57 2.90 -1.49
CA ARG A 18 0.85 2.42 -0.30
C ARG A 18 -0.02 1.22 -0.54
N GLU A 19 -0.22 0.85 -1.77
CA GLU A 19 -0.94 -0.36 -2.13
C GLU A 19 -0.08 -1.58 -1.77
N ILE A 20 -0.57 -2.38 -0.84
CA ILE A 20 0.18 -3.55 -0.36
C ILE A 20 -0.46 -4.86 -0.77
N TYR A 21 -1.79 -4.87 -0.96
CA TYR A 21 -2.52 -6.07 -1.32
C TYR A 21 -3.71 -5.71 -2.19
N ARG A 22 -3.92 -6.45 -3.29
CA ARG A 22 -5.08 -6.31 -4.16
C ARG A 22 -5.76 -7.66 -4.32
N TYR A 23 -7.06 -7.65 -4.27
CA TYR A 23 -7.89 -8.84 -4.44
C TYR A 23 -9.08 -8.56 -5.32
N CYS A 24 -9.61 -9.61 -5.94
CA CYS A 24 -10.86 -9.56 -6.70
C CYS A 24 -11.90 -10.46 -6.07
N LEU A 25 -13.15 -10.00 -6.14
CA LEU A 25 -14.33 -10.78 -5.87
C LEU A 25 -15.00 -11.15 -7.18
N HIS A 26 -15.33 -12.42 -7.30
CA HIS A 26 -16.00 -13.00 -8.46
C HIS A 26 -17.12 -13.94 -8.00
N SER A 27 -18.19 -14.02 -8.76
CA SER A 27 -19.29 -14.96 -8.49
C SER A 27 -20.16 -15.15 -9.72
N PRO A 28 -20.53 -16.39 -10.05
CA PRO A 28 -21.54 -16.65 -11.08
C PRO A 28 -22.97 -16.38 -10.61
N TYR A 29 -23.19 -16.17 -9.31
CA TYR A 29 -24.53 -16.02 -8.71
C TYR A 29 -24.87 -14.58 -8.36
N TYR A 30 -23.89 -13.71 -8.13
CA TYR A 30 -24.08 -12.33 -7.75
C TYR A 30 -23.75 -11.41 -8.93
N SER A 31 -24.59 -10.39 -9.11
CA SER A 31 -24.26 -9.32 -10.05
C SER A 31 -23.05 -8.51 -9.57
N THR A 32 -22.36 -7.83 -10.47
CA THR A 32 -21.20 -6.97 -10.12
C THR A 32 -21.61 -5.85 -9.16
N MET A 33 -22.87 -5.39 -9.18
CA MET A 33 -23.44 -4.47 -8.19
C MET A 33 -23.55 -5.14 -6.80
N GLY A 34 -23.95 -6.40 -6.75
CA GLY A 34 -24.03 -7.17 -5.50
C GLY A 34 -22.63 -7.39 -4.91
N LEU A 35 -21.66 -7.79 -5.73
CA LEU A 35 -20.27 -7.98 -5.34
C LEU A 35 -19.64 -6.66 -4.85
N ARG A 36 -19.93 -5.55 -5.53
CA ARG A 36 -19.48 -4.22 -5.09
C ARG A 36 -20.04 -3.84 -3.72
N SER A 37 -21.29 -4.17 -3.47
CA SER A 37 -21.91 -3.92 -2.16
C SER A 37 -21.28 -4.78 -1.05
N ILE A 38 -21.00 -6.06 -1.32
CA ILE A 38 -20.31 -6.96 -0.38
C ILE A 38 -18.91 -6.44 -0.09
N GLU A 39 -18.17 -6.06 -1.13
CA GLU A 39 -16.82 -5.52 -0.97
C GLU A 39 -16.82 -4.27 -0.10
N GLN A 40 -17.64 -3.27 -0.43
CA GLN A 40 -17.64 -1.96 0.21
C GLN A 40 -18.21 -1.98 1.64
N TRP A 41 -19.20 -2.83 1.92
CA TRP A 41 -19.91 -2.82 3.21
C TRP A 41 -19.46 -3.92 4.17
N GLU A 42 -18.87 -5.01 3.68
CA GLU A 42 -18.42 -6.13 4.49
C GLU A 42 -16.89 -6.25 4.46
N MET A 43 -16.28 -6.46 3.28
CA MET A 43 -14.85 -6.72 3.17
C MET A 43 -13.98 -5.54 3.58
N GLU A 44 -14.29 -4.33 3.10
CA GLU A 44 -13.56 -3.12 3.50
C GLU A 44 -13.52 -2.96 5.02
N LYS A 45 -14.66 -3.18 5.71
CA LYS A 45 -14.75 -3.04 7.17
C LYS A 45 -13.88 -4.06 7.89
N LEU A 46 -13.82 -5.29 7.40
CA LEU A 46 -13.01 -6.36 7.98
C LEU A 46 -11.52 -6.08 7.78
N PHE A 47 -11.11 -5.66 6.60
CA PHE A 47 -9.70 -5.27 6.36
C PHE A 47 -9.27 -4.05 7.18
N ARG A 48 -10.15 -3.05 7.37
CA ARG A 48 -9.86 -1.86 8.19
C ARG A 48 -9.64 -2.16 9.67
N GLN A 49 -10.08 -3.31 10.16
CA GLN A 49 -9.81 -3.74 11.54
C GLN A 49 -8.39 -4.26 11.73
N ILE A 50 -7.65 -4.50 10.65
CA ILE A 50 -6.27 -4.98 10.72
C ILE A 50 -5.36 -3.79 11.06
N PRO A 51 -4.54 -3.89 12.13
CA PRO A 51 -3.59 -2.84 12.48
C PRO A 51 -2.64 -2.53 11.31
N GLY A 52 -2.46 -1.24 11.02
CA GLY A 52 -1.61 -0.79 9.91
C GLY A 52 -2.32 -0.62 8.56
N VAL A 53 -3.56 -1.09 8.42
CA VAL A 53 -4.42 -0.78 7.27
C VAL A 53 -5.10 0.57 7.50
N ILE A 54 -5.02 1.48 6.53
CA ILE A 54 -5.71 2.78 6.58
C ILE A 54 -7.11 2.70 5.97
N GLY A 55 -7.28 1.88 4.95
CA GLY A 55 -8.54 1.70 4.23
C GLY A 55 -8.40 0.74 3.08
N VAL A 56 -9.52 0.52 2.40
CA VAL A 56 -9.58 -0.23 1.15
C VAL A 56 -10.23 0.65 0.11
N ILE A 57 -9.66 0.70 -1.08
CA ILE A 57 -10.30 1.34 -2.24
C ILE A 57 -10.99 0.25 -3.02
N SER A 58 -12.27 0.44 -3.26
CA SER A 58 -13.04 -0.47 -4.09
C SER A 58 -13.09 0.04 -5.53
N GLU A 59 -12.72 -0.78 -6.50
CA GLU A 59 -12.78 -0.48 -7.93
C GLU A 59 -13.60 -1.53 -8.69
N GLY A 60 -14.04 -1.20 -9.88
CA GLY A 60 -14.90 -2.08 -10.68
C GLY A 60 -16.32 -2.23 -10.13
N GLY A 61 -17.12 -3.04 -10.82
CA GLY A 61 -18.53 -3.23 -10.50
C GLY A 61 -19.37 -1.95 -10.57
N ALA A 62 -20.67 -2.09 -10.34
CA ALA A 62 -21.62 -0.98 -10.32
C ALA A 62 -21.96 -0.60 -8.88
N THR A 63 -21.80 0.66 -8.49
CA THR A 63 -22.21 1.14 -7.16
C THR A 63 -23.73 1.25 -7.11
N LYS A 64 -24.33 0.55 -6.16
CA LYS A 64 -25.79 0.56 -5.94
C LYS A 64 -26.27 1.95 -5.56
N ALA A 65 -27.32 2.43 -6.22
CA ALA A 65 -27.98 3.68 -5.92
C ALA A 65 -29.50 3.52 -6.01
N TYR A 66 -30.23 4.29 -5.22
CA TYR A 66 -31.66 4.46 -5.40
C TYR A 66 -31.87 5.60 -6.40
N GLN A 67 -32.59 5.31 -7.48
CA GLN A 67 -32.89 6.27 -8.54
C GLN A 67 -34.33 6.72 -8.45
N ILE A 68 -34.53 8.02 -8.40
CA ILE A 68 -35.87 8.66 -8.46
C ILE A 68 -36.04 9.14 -9.89
N ASN A 69 -36.76 8.36 -10.69
CA ASN A 69 -37.04 8.66 -12.10
C ASN A 69 -38.29 9.51 -12.19
N VAL A 70 -38.10 10.80 -12.32
CA VAL A 70 -39.18 11.79 -12.28
C VAL A 70 -39.93 11.83 -13.62
N ASP A 71 -41.30 11.80 -13.58
CA ASP A 71 -42.12 11.96 -14.74
C ASP A 71 -42.55 13.44 -14.91
N PRO A 72 -42.12 14.11 -16.01
CA PRO A 72 -42.46 15.52 -16.25
C PRO A 72 -43.97 15.80 -16.33
N TYR A 73 -44.78 14.85 -16.82
CA TYR A 73 -46.21 15.02 -16.93
C TYR A 73 -46.88 14.94 -15.56
N ARG A 74 -46.44 14.01 -14.71
CA ARG A 74 -46.92 13.93 -13.33
C ARG A 74 -46.52 15.15 -12.53
N LEU A 75 -45.27 15.65 -12.69
CA LEU A 75 -44.80 16.90 -12.05
C LEU A 75 -45.76 18.05 -12.38
N LYS A 76 -46.08 18.23 -13.68
CA LYS A 76 -46.98 19.27 -14.13
C LYS A 76 -48.40 19.11 -13.56
N ALA A 77 -48.92 17.88 -13.52
CA ALA A 77 -50.26 17.59 -13.01
C ALA A 77 -50.39 17.93 -11.52
N TYR A 78 -49.36 17.65 -10.71
CA TYR A 78 -49.35 17.96 -9.28
C TYR A 78 -48.76 19.34 -8.95
N GLY A 79 -48.37 20.13 -9.97
CA GLY A 79 -47.77 21.46 -9.79
C GLY A 79 -46.48 21.41 -8.98
N VAL A 80 -45.67 20.34 -9.12
CA VAL A 80 -44.39 20.13 -8.42
C VAL A 80 -43.23 20.44 -9.36
N THR A 81 -42.19 21.10 -8.85
CA THR A 81 -40.96 21.36 -9.58
C THR A 81 -39.92 20.29 -9.29
N LEU A 82 -39.00 20.09 -10.22
CA LEU A 82 -37.84 19.17 -10.00
C LEU A 82 -36.99 19.55 -8.78
N LYS A 83 -36.90 20.86 -8.51
CA LYS A 83 -36.20 21.40 -7.34
C LYS A 83 -36.84 20.95 -6.03
N GLU A 84 -38.20 21.01 -5.94
CA GLU A 84 -38.94 20.55 -4.76
C GLU A 84 -38.71 19.04 -4.51
N VAL A 85 -38.68 18.22 -5.58
CA VAL A 85 -38.36 16.78 -5.45
C VAL A 85 -36.95 16.56 -4.92
N PHE A 86 -35.96 17.30 -5.44
CA PHE A 86 -34.59 17.22 -5.00
C PHE A 86 -34.45 17.64 -3.53
N GLU A 87 -35.06 18.75 -3.14
CA GLU A 87 -35.01 19.26 -1.75
C GLU A 87 -35.70 18.27 -0.78
N ALA A 88 -36.83 17.70 -1.17
CA ALA A 88 -37.54 16.69 -0.39
C ALA A 88 -36.65 15.44 -0.18
N ALA A 89 -35.99 14.96 -1.23
CA ALA A 89 -35.08 13.81 -1.14
C ALA A 89 -33.84 14.11 -0.30
N ALA A 90 -33.21 15.29 -0.45
CA ALA A 90 -32.02 15.70 0.27
C ALA A 90 -32.29 15.90 1.78
N ASN A 91 -33.42 16.52 2.12
CA ASN A 91 -33.71 16.87 3.52
C ASN A 91 -34.37 15.73 4.31
N SER A 92 -34.88 14.70 3.66
CA SER A 92 -35.62 13.63 4.32
C SER A 92 -34.76 12.54 4.96
N ASN A 93 -33.50 12.43 4.57
CA ASN A 93 -32.57 11.41 5.10
C ASN A 93 -31.76 11.94 6.31
N ALA A 94 -32.48 12.42 7.33
CA ALA A 94 -31.87 12.99 8.53
C ALA A 94 -32.51 12.42 9.79
N THR A 95 -31.69 12.14 10.80
CA THR A 95 -32.15 11.82 12.15
C THR A 95 -32.07 13.08 12.99
N THR A 96 -33.20 13.56 13.49
CA THR A 96 -33.26 14.75 14.34
C THR A 96 -33.60 14.36 15.77
N GLY A 97 -32.86 14.88 16.74
CA GLY A 97 -33.19 14.75 18.15
C GLY A 97 -34.39 15.65 18.47
N GLY A 98 -35.45 15.08 19.03
CA GLY A 98 -36.67 15.78 19.44
C GLY A 98 -36.68 16.26 20.90
N GLY A 99 -35.53 16.18 21.61
CA GLY A 99 -35.46 16.50 23.03
C GLY A 99 -35.89 15.35 23.92
N PHE A 100 -36.38 15.65 25.12
CA PHE A 100 -36.89 14.66 26.06
C PHE A 100 -38.24 15.09 26.64
N LEU A 101 -39.06 14.12 26.97
CA LEU A 101 -40.34 14.29 27.67
C LEU A 101 -40.17 13.80 29.10
N GLU A 102 -40.44 14.63 30.10
CA GLU A 102 -40.48 14.23 31.47
C GLU A 102 -41.89 13.64 31.79
N HIS A 103 -41.89 12.39 32.22
CA HIS A 103 -43.12 11.74 32.66
C HIS A 103 -42.82 10.88 33.92
N ASN A 104 -43.53 11.17 35.00
CA ASN A 104 -43.45 10.44 36.30
C ASN A 104 -41.96 10.27 36.80
N GLY A 105 -41.15 11.32 36.68
CA GLY A 105 -39.75 11.29 37.14
C GLY A 105 -38.77 10.53 36.23
N SER A 106 -39.23 10.11 35.03
CA SER A 106 -38.43 9.48 34.01
C SER A 106 -38.35 10.40 32.81
N ALA A 107 -37.12 10.56 32.23
CA ALA A 107 -36.88 11.30 30.99
C ALA A 107 -36.99 10.34 29.78
N LEU A 108 -37.97 10.55 28.92
CA LEU A 108 -38.13 9.82 27.67
C LEU A 108 -37.46 10.60 26.55
N ILE A 109 -36.44 10.02 25.93
CA ILE A 109 -35.73 10.65 24.81
C ILE A 109 -36.58 10.48 23.54
N VAL A 110 -37.01 11.60 22.97
CA VAL A 110 -37.73 11.64 21.68
C VAL A 110 -36.70 11.81 20.56
N ARG A 111 -36.70 10.91 19.60
CA ARG A 111 -35.91 11.03 18.38
C ARG A 111 -36.74 10.67 17.16
N GLN A 112 -36.60 11.44 16.11
CA GLN A 112 -37.16 11.11 14.80
C GLN A 112 -36.18 10.21 14.07
N LEU A 113 -36.66 9.03 13.63
CA LEU A 113 -35.90 8.11 12.79
C LEU A 113 -36.26 8.43 11.32
N GLY A 114 -35.50 9.32 10.69
CA GLY A 114 -35.75 9.74 9.31
C GLY A 114 -34.79 9.09 8.28
N LEU A 115 -33.99 8.10 8.70
CA LEU A 115 -33.08 7.42 7.78
C LEU A 115 -33.86 6.50 6.82
N VAL A 116 -33.59 6.68 5.54
CA VAL A 116 -34.13 5.85 4.46
C VAL A 116 -33.55 4.44 4.55
N ARG A 117 -34.39 3.42 4.65
CA ARG A 117 -34.01 2.01 4.75
C ARG A 117 -34.20 1.25 3.44
N GLY A 118 -35.08 1.75 2.57
CA GLY A 118 -35.41 1.08 1.33
C GLY A 118 -36.24 1.93 0.37
N ILE A 119 -36.64 1.31 -0.73
CA ILE A 119 -37.39 1.96 -1.79
C ILE A 119 -38.70 2.53 -1.26
N GLU A 120 -39.41 1.78 -0.40
CA GLU A 120 -40.72 2.19 0.09
C GLU A 120 -40.65 3.45 0.95
N ASP A 121 -39.60 3.63 1.72
CA ASP A 121 -39.38 4.86 2.47
C ASP A 121 -39.25 6.05 1.53
N ILE A 122 -38.46 5.88 0.44
CA ILE A 122 -38.28 6.94 -0.57
C ILE A 122 -39.61 7.26 -1.29
N LYS A 123 -40.38 6.26 -1.68
CA LYS A 123 -41.69 6.44 -2.32
C LYS A 123 -42.66 7.25 -1.45
N ASN A 124 -42.57 7.04 -0.13
CA ASN A 124 -43.46 7.68 0.85
C ASN A 124 -43.01 9.07 1.29
N LEU A 125 -41.82 9.56 0.83
CA LEU A 125 -41.40 10.91 1.14
C LEU A 125 -42.40 11.95 0.62
N VAL A 126 -42.80 12.87 1.50
CA VAL A 126 -43.70 13.95 1.17
C VAL A 126 -42.92 15.12 0.59
N ILE A 127 -43.31 15.56 -0.60
CA ILE A 127 -42.72 16.72 -1.28
C ILE A 127 -43.38 18.01 -0.77
N LYS A 128 -44.71 18.06 -0.82
CA LYS A 128 -45.53 19.18 -0.33
C LYS A 128 -46.97 18.71 -0.05
N ALA A 129 -47.76 19.57 0.57
CA ALA A 129 -49.21 19.36 0.68
C ALA A 129 -49.93 20.21 -0.35
N THR A 130 -51.05 19.68 -0.90
CA THR A 130 -51.96 20.45 -1.72
C THR A 130 -52.67 21.50 -0.86
N PRO A 131 -53.34 22.50 -1.48
CA PRO A 131 -54.14 23.48 -0.72
C PRO A 131 -55.23 22.85 0.17
N GLU A 132 -55.72 21.67 -0.20
CA GLU A 132 -56.69 20.87 0.54
C GLU A 132 -56.06 20.03 1.67
N GLY A 133 -54.75 20.10 1.85
CA GLY A 133 -54.03 19.39 2.89
C GLY A 133 -53.60 17.97 2.52
N THR A 134 -53.83 17.50 1.29
CA THR A 134 -53.41 16.17 0.84
C THR A 134 -51.91 16.14 0.55
N PRO A 135 -51.10 15.23 1.15
CA PRO A 135 -49.70 15.15 0.89
C PRO A 135 -49.37 14.60 -0.50
N VAL A 136 -48.56 15.30 -1.28
CA VAL A 136 -47.99 14.80 -2.54
C VAL A 136 -46.68 14.10 -2.23
N ARG A 137 -46.57 12.84 -2.58
CA ARG A 137 -45.42 11.98 -2.31
C ARG A 137 -44.55 11.82 -3.54
N ILE A 138 -43.34 11.31 -3.35
CA ILE A 138 -42.43 10.98 -4.46
C ILE A 138 -43.08 9.96 -5.40
N SER A 139 -43.79 8.95 -4.86
CA SER A 139 -44.53 7.96 -5.67
C SER A 139 -45.57 8.55 -6.63
N ASP A 140 -46.09 9.74 -6.34
CA ASP A 140 -47.12 10.37 -7.17
C ASP A 140 -46.52 11.02 -8.44
N VAL A 141 -45.22 11.42 -8.36
CA VAL A 141 -44.54 12.18 -9.42
C VAL A 141 -43.32 11.45 -10.02
N ALA A 142 -42.87 10.33 -9.41
CA ALA A 142 -41.70 9.61 -9.83
C ALA A 142 -41.83 8.11 -9.58
N ASP A 143 -41.05 7.33 -10.35
CA ASP A 143 -40.83 5.92 -10.11
C ASP A 143 -39.49 5.72 -9.41
N VAL A 144 -39.49 5.01 -8.27
CA VAL A 144 -38.26 4.73 -7.50
C VAL A 144 -37.78 3.33 -7.80
N THR A 145 -36.56 3.23 -8.28
CA THR A 145 -35.90 1.95 -8.65
C THR A 145 -34.50 1.82 -8.04
N ILE A 146 -34.01 0.58 -7.98
CA ILE A 146 -32.60 0.35 -7.72
C ILE A 146 -31.89 0.41 -9.06
N GLY A 147 -30.89 1.29 -9.13
CA GLY A 147 -30.01 1.42 -10.28
C GLY A 147 -28.56 1.53 -9.85
N SER A 148 -27.71 1.94 -10.75
CA SER A 148 -26.30 2.18 -10.49
C SER A 148 -25.93 3.65 -10.65
N LEU A 149 -24.94 4.10 -9.90
CA LEU A 149 -24.24 5.33 -10.24
C LEU A 149 -23.58 5.19 -11.62
N VAL A 150 -23.35 6.32 -12.29
CA VAL A 150 -22.64 6.34 -13.56
C VAL A 150 -21.25 5.76 -13.37
N ARG A 151 -20.95 4.71 -14.09
CA ARG A 151 -19.63 4.05 -14.04
C ARG A 151 -18.60 4.90 -14.77
N ARG A 152 -17.42 5.08 -14.16
CA ARG A 152 -16.29 5.81 -14.76
C ARG A 152 -15.20 4.87 -15.26
N GLY A 153 -15.22 3.60 -14.84
CA GLY A 153 -14.23 2.60 -15.19
C GLY A 153 -14.73 1.17 -14.98
N GLN A 154 -13.91 0.24 -15.38
CA GLN A 154 -14.14 -1.19 -15.28
C GLN A 154 -12.83 -1.86 -14.92
N VAL A 155 -12.88 -2.92 -14.12
CA VAL A 155 -11.74 -3.76 -13.78
C VAL A 155 -11.94 -5.11 -14.44
N GLY A 156 -10.95 -5.55 -15.19
CA GLY A 156 -10.91 -6.88 -15.78
C GLY A 156 -9.80 -7.73 -15.14
N LYS A 157 -10.01 -9.03 -15.10
CA LYS A 157 -9.01 -10.00 -14.67
C LYS A 157 -9.03 -11.23 -15.56
N ASP A 158 -7.89 -11.54 -16.17
CA ASP A 158 -7.73 -12.67 -17.09
C ASP A 158 -8.75 -12.59 -18.24
N TYR A 159 -9.76 -13.48 -18.25
CA TYR A 159 -10.83 -13.53 -19.26
C TYR A 159 -12.15 -12.94 -18.75
N GLU A 160 -12.18 -12.36 -17.55
CA GLU A 160 -13.37 -11.75 -16.95
C GLU A 160 -13.33 -10.24 -17.16
N ASP A 161 -14.34 -9.73 -17.86
CA ASP A 161 -14.36 -8.32 -18.27
C ASP A 161 -14.84 -7.37 -17.17
N ASP A 162 -15.51 -7.86 -16.13
CA ASP A 162 -16.05 -7.01 -15.08
C ASP A 162 -15.99 -7.71 -13.71
N VAL A 163 -14.95 -7.42 -12.96
CA VAL A 163 -14.74 -7.91 -11.60
C VAL A 163 -14.76 -6.74 -10.60
N VAL A 164 -14.93 -7.06 -9.33
CA VAL A 164 -14.82 -6.09 -8.24
C VAL A 164 -13.47 -6.27 -7.57
N GLU A 165 -12.67 -5.21 -7.56
CA GLU A 165 -11.34 -5.18 -6.94
C GLU A 165 -11.38 -4.41 -5.62
N GLY A 166 -10.70 -4.96 -4.60
CA GLY A 166 -10.36 -4.26 -3.37
C GLY A 166 -8.86 -4.02 -3.28
N ILE A 167 -8.47 -2.77 -3.05
CA ILE A 167 -7.08 -2.33 -2.93
C ILE A 167 -6.80 -1.93 -1.49
N VAL A 168 -6.03 -2.73 -0.78
CA VAL A 168 -5.70 -2.50 0.63
C VAL A 168 -4.52 -1.52 0.75
N LEU A 169 -4.73 -0.46 1.53
CA LEU A 169 -3.78 0.63 1.69
C LEU A 169 -3.06 0.55 3.04
N LEU A 170 -1.74 0.73 2.99
CA LEU A 170 -0.86 0.80 4.15
C LEU A 170 -0.93 2.16 4.83
N ARG A 171 -0.98 2.18 6.16
CA ARG A 171 -0.81 3.41 6.95
C ARG A 171 0.63 3.91 6.85
N ARG A 172 0.79 5.23 6.80
CA ARG A 172 2.12 5.85 6.73
C ARG A 172 2.97 5.50 7.96
N GLY A 173 4.21 5.07 7.72
CA GLY A 173 5.16 4.70 8.77
C GLY A 173 5.08 3.25 9.22
N GLU A 174 4.07 2.47 8.76
CA GLU A 174 3.97 1.05 9.09
C GLU A 174 4.86 0.18 8.19
N ASN A 175 5.24 -0.98 8.72
CA ASN A 175 6.04 -1.94 7.97
C ASN A 175 5.14 -2.82 7.08
N PRO A 176 5.29 -2.77 5.73
CA PRO A 176 4.45 -3.52 4.80
C PRO A 176 4.43 -5.03 5.08
N SER A 177 5.57 -5.63 5.38
CA SER A 177 5.68 -7.08 5.59
C SER A 177 4.95 -7.53 6.87
N GLN A 178 4.95 -6.71 7.92
CA GLN A 178 4.21 -7.00 9.15
C GLN A 178 2.70 -6.92 8.92
N VAL A 179 2.24 -5.87 8.23
CA VAL A 179 0.82 -5.69 7.92
C VAL A 179 0.32 -6.78 6.97
N LEU A 180 1.11 -7.14 5.95
CA LEU A 180 0.78 -8.25 5.04
C LEU A 180 0.68 -9.59 5.75
N ARG A 181 1.55 -9.85 6.73
CA ARG A 181 1.46 -11.04 7.57
C ARG A 181 0.15 -11.06 8.35
N ALA A 182 -0.19 -9.93 9.01
CA ALA A 182 -1.45 -9.80 9.74
C ALA A 182 -2.69 -9.97 8.82
N ILE A 183 -2.62 -9.47 7.57
CA ILE A 183 -3.66 -9.70 6.56
C ILE A 183 -3.79 -11.20 6.28
N LYS A 184 -2.68 -11.89 6.00
CA LYS A 184 -2.68 -13.32 5.68
C LYS A 184 -3.18 -14.19 6.84
N GLU A 185 -2.86 -13.82 8.07
CA GLU A 185 -3.34 -14.51 9.28
C GLU A 185 -4.85 -14.34 9.47
N LYS A 186 -5.38 -13.15 9.20
CA LYS A 186 -6.82 -12.86 9.32
C LYS A 186 -7.65 -13.24 8.09
N LEU A 187 -7.01 -13.50 6.97
CA LEU A 187 -7.69 -13.78 5.70
C LEU A 187 -8.69 -14.95 5.80
N PRO A 188 -8.38 -16.10 6.45
CA PRO A 188 -9.35 -17.20 6.60
C PRO A 188 -10.62 -16.77 7.37
N GLU A 189 -10.47 -15.95 8.39
CA GLU A 189 -11.60 -15.38 9.15
C GLU A 189 -12.44 -14.46 8.25
N ILE A 190 -11.79 -13.53 7.53
CA ILE A 190 -12.45 -12.62 6.60
C ILE A 190 -13.22 -13.40 5.53
N LEU A 191 -12.60 -14.42 4.93
CA LEU A 191 -13.24 -15.24 3.91
C LEU A 191 -14.43 -16.04 4.44
N SER A 192 -14.47 -16.38 5.73
CA SER A 192 -15.61 -17.07 6.35
C SER A 192 -16.88 -16.21 6.40
N HIS A 193 -16.76 -14.89 6.34
CA HIS A 193 -17.88 -13.95 6.30
C HIS A 193 -18.45 -13.77 4.89
N LEU A 194 -17.73 -14.21 3.85
CA LEU A 194 -18.21 -14.09 2.47
C LEU A 194 -19.46 -14.97 2.26
N PRO A 195 -20.48 -14.45 1.57
CA PRO A 195 -21.66 -15.23 1.18
C PRO A 195 -21.25 -16.42 0.32
N LYS A 196 -22.01 -17.51 0.45
CA LYS A 196 -21.78 -18.72 -0.36
C LYS A 196 -21.83 -18.40 -1.86
N GLY A 197 -20.83 -18.84 -2.59
CA GLY A 197 -20.72 -18.65 -4.04
C GLY A 197 -19.92 -17.39 -4.44
N VAL A 198 -19.46 -16.56 -3.51
CA VAL A 198 -18.48 -15.51 -3.78
C VAL A 198 -17.08 -16.10 -3.67
N GLN A 199 -16.30 -15.94 -4.72
CA GLN A 199 -14.91 -16.38 -4.79
C GLN A 199 -13.98 -15.17 -4.59
N PHE A 200 -12.94 -15.38 -3.80
CA PHE A 200 -11.89 -14.42 -3.54
C PHE A 200 -10.60 -14.86 -4.25
N SER A 201 -9.96 -13.94 -4.94
CA SER A 201 -8.66 -14.22 -5.55
C SER A 201 -7.72 -13.04 -5.34
N ALA A 202 -6.51 -13.33 -4.85
CA ALA A 202 -5.46 -12.33 -4.73
C ALA A 202 -4.92 -11.97 -6.12
N MET A 203 -4.89 -10.68 -6.46
CA MET A 203 -4.28 -10.16 -7.70
C MET A 203 -2.85 -9.70 -7.47
N TYR A 204 -2.62 -8.97 -6.39
CA TYR A 204 -1.32 -8.42 -6.06
C TYR A 204 -1.01 -8.63 -4.58
N ASP A 205 0.17 -9.14 -4.31
CA ASP A 205 0.72 -9.34 -2.98
C ASP A 205 2.15 -8.78 -2.96
N ARG A 206 2.33 -7.64 -2.33
CA ARG A 206 3.63 -6.97 -2.25
C ARG A 206 4.69 -7.80 -1.54
N ASP A 207 4.29 -8.72 -0.66
CA ASP A 207 5.20 -9.63 0.03
C ASP A 207 5.95 -10.54 -0.95
N LYS A 208 5.27 -11.00 -2.02
CA LYS A 208 5.91 -11.78 -3.09
C LYS A 208 7.03 -10.98 -3.76
N LEU A 209 6.78 -9.68 -4.05
CA LEU A 209 7.77 -8.80 -4.67
C LEU A 209 8.95 -8.56 -3.72
N ILE A 210 8.67 -8.28 -2.43
CA ILE A 210 9.70 -8.07 -1.41
C ILE A 210 10.58 -9.31 -1.27
N ASN A 211 9.97 -10.49 -1.13
CA ASN A 211 10.70 -11.74 -0.97
C ASN A 211 11.52 -12.09 -2.22
N GLN A 212 10.96 -11.88 -3.41
CA GLN A 212 11.68 -12.10 -4.67
C GLN A 212 12.90 -11.18 -4.78
N THR A 213 12.75 -9.92 -4.39
CA THR A 213 13.86 -8.95 -4.37
C THR A 213 14.94 -9.35 -3.39
N LEU A 214 14.56 -9.69 -2.15
CA LEU A 214 15.51 -10.15 -1.14
C LEU A 214 16.24 -11.41 -1.57
N HIS A 215 15.54 -12.35 -2.20
CA HIS A 215 16.14 -13.55 -2.77
C HIS A 215 17.12 -13.21 -3.89
N THR A 216 16.75 -12.34 -4.81
CA THR A 216 17.62 -11.90 -5.93
C THR A 216 18.89 -11.22 -5.40
N VAL A 217 18.74 -10.30 -4.45
CA VAL A 217 19.90 -9.64 -3.80
C VAL A 217 20.78 -10.67 -3.11
N GLY A 218 20.20 -11.55 -2.30
CA GLY A 218 20.96 -12.62 -1.61
C GLY A 218 21.70 -13.53 -2.59
N THR A 219 21.06 -13.91 -3.68
CA THR A 219 21.68 -14.74 -4.73
C THR A 219 22.84 -14.00 -5.41
N ASN A 220 22.65 -12.73 -5.79
CA ASN A 220 23.68 -11.93 -6.44
C ASN A 220 24.88 -11.72 -5.51
N VAL A 221 24.66 -11.45 -4.21
CA VAL A 221 25.72 -11.37 -3.19
C VAL A 221 26.48 -12.67 -3.11
N THR A 222 25.78 -13.80 -3.02
CA THR A 222 26.41 -15.12 -2.92
C THR A 222 27.25 -15.45 -4.16
N ILE A 223 26.73 -15.17 -5.36
CA ILE A 223 27.46 -15.35 -6.61
C ILE A 223 28.68 -14.44 -6.66
N GLY A 224 28.54 -13.17 -6.29
CA GLY A 224 29.62 -12.19 -6.25
C GLY A 224 30.75 -12.64 -5.29
N ILE A 225 30.42 -13.01 -4.07
CA ILE A 225 31.38 -13.52 -3.08
C ILE A 225 32.09 -14.78 -3.61
N THR A 226 31.33 -15.73 -4.17
CA THR A 226 31.90 -16.97 -4.70
C THR A 226 32.88 -16.69 -5.84
N LEU A 227 32.50 -15.81 -6.77
CA LEU A 227 33.35 -15.42 -7.89
C LEU A 227 34.67 -14.78 -7.41
N VAL A 228 34.56 -13.86 -6.43
CA VAL A 228 35.75 -13.19 -5.85
C VAL A 228 36.67 -14.20 -5.15
N VAL A 229 36.08 -15.11 -4.34
CA VAL A 229 36.87 -16.17 -3.66
C VAL A 229 37.64 -17.03 -4.67
N VAL A 230 36.95 -17.49 -5.73
CA VAL A 230 37.53 -18.31 -6.79
C VAL A 230 38.65 -17.54 -7.51
N LEU A 231 38.39 -16.28 -7.88
CA LEU A 231 39.35 -15.45 -8.58
C LEU A 231 40.58 -15.19 -7.72
N LEU A 232 40.41 -14.82 -6.46
CA LEU A 232 41.50 -14.60 -5.53
C LEU A 232 42.30 -15.88 -5.22
N ALA A 233 41.63 -17.03 -5.07
CA ALA A 233 42.29 -18.31 -4.87
C ALA A 233 43.18 -18.68 -6.07
N VAL A 234 42.77 -18.34 -7.29
CA VAL A 234 43.54 -18.59 -8.52
C VAL A 234 44.70 -17.62 -8.64
N PHE A 235 44.54 -16.33 -8.34
CA PHE A 235 45.57 -15.31 -8.54
C PHE A 235 46.60 -15.24 -7.37
N LEU A 236 46.12 -15.34 -6.11
CA LEU A 236 47.02 -15.20 -4.93
C LEU A 236 47.61 -16.52 -4.50
N VAL A 237 47.12 -17.67 -5.00
CA VAL A 237 47.59 -19.03 -4.62
C VAL A 237 47.52 -19.26 -3.10
N ASP A 238 46.86 -18.35 -2.36
CA ASP A 238 46.69 -18.39 -0.90
C ASP A 238 45.20 -18.37 -0.53
N MET A 239 44.72 -19.48 -0.06
CA MET A 239 43.30 -19.66 0.33
C MET A 239 42.95 -18.81 1.58
N GLY A 240 43.91 -18.55 2.47
CA GLY A 240 43.68 -17.77 3.68
C GLY A 240 43.36 -16.31 3.35
N SER A 241 44.13 -15.69 2.47
CA SER A 241 43.88 -14.32 2.01
C SER A 241 42.58 -14.17 1.23
N ALA A 242 42.24 -15.17 0.42
CA ALA A 242 40.96 -15.20 -0.32
C ALA A 242 39.75 -15.21 0.64
N VAL A 243 39.79 -16.00 1.71
CA VAL A 243 38.73 -16.08 2.71
C VAL A 243 38.59 -14.77 3.51
N ILE A 244 39.71 -14.16 3.90
CA ILE A 244 39.72 -12.89 4.63
C ILE A 244 39.03 -11.80 3.78
N THR A 245 39.42 -11.68 2.51
CA THR A 245 38.80 -10.71 1.58
C THR A 245 37.30 -10.98 1.38
N ALA A 246 36.94 -12.26 1.26
CA ALA A 246 35.55 -12.65 1.10
C ALA A 246 34.66 -12.27 2.30
N ILE A 247 35.19 -12.28 3.52
CA ILE A 247 34.45 -11.89 4.74
C ILE A 247 34.23 -10.36 4.80
N VAL A 248 35.14 -9.56 4.23
CA VAL A 248 34.99 -8.10 4.22
C VAL A 248 33.74 -7.66 3.47
N ILE A 249 33.32 -8.36 2.41
CA ILE A 249 32.18 -8.02 1.59
C ILE A 249 30.86 -8.06 2.40
N PRO A 250 30.46 -9.17 3.02
CA PRO A 250 29.22 -9.20 3.81
C PRO A 250 29.30 -8.29 5.04
N LEU A 251 30.49 -8.09 5.62
CA LEU A 251 30.67 -7.20 6.77
C LEU A 251 30.44 -5.73 6.38
N SER A 252 30.97 -5.27 5.25
CA SER A 252 30.75 -3.91 4.76
C SER A 252 29.30 -3.67 4.40
N MET A 253 28.62 -4.64 3.81
CA MET A 253 27.17 -4.57 3.56
C MET A 253 26.36 -4.48 4.86
N LEU A 254 26.71 -5.28 5.85
CA LEU A 254 26.04 -5.25 7.16
C LEU A 254 26.17 -3.86 7.80
N ILE A 255 27.38 -3.27 7.76
CA ILE A 255 27.62 -1.92 8.26
C ILE A 255 26.77 -0.90 7.49
N ALA A 256 26.71 -0.99 6.16
CA ALA A 256 25.86 -0.10 5.34
C ALA A 256 24.39 -0.20 5.73
N PHE A 257 23.84 -1.41 5.91
CA PHE A 257 22.46 -1.61 6.34
C PHE A 257 22.19 -1.08 7.75
N ILE A 258 23.14 -1.25 8.69
CA ILE A 258 23.04 -0.68 10.03
C ILE A 258 23.00 0.85 9.95
N CYS A 259 23.86 1.48 9.15
CA CYS A 259 23.86 2.91 8.95
C CYS A 259 22.54 3.42 8.34
N LEU A 260 22.02 2.76 7.31
CA LEU A 260 20.70 3.09 6.72
C LEU A 260 19.58 3.00 7.77
N CYS A 261 19.60 1.95 8.59
CA CYS A 261 18.64 1.76 9.67
C CYS A 261 18.72 2.89 10.72
N LEU A 262 19.92 3.26 11.15
CA LEU A 262 20.15 4.33 12.13
C LEU A 262 19.75 5.71 11.60
N LEU A 263 19.96 5.96 10.32
CA LEU A 263 19.60 7.21 9.65
C LEU A 263 18.09 7.27 9.26
N GLY A 264 17.34 6.18 9.46
CA GLY A 264 15.93 6.10 9.11
C GLY A 264 15.67 6.16 7.60
N VAL A 265 16.67 5.85 6.78
CA VAL A 265 16.53 5.83 5.31
C VAL A 265 15.88 4.51 4.90
N PRO A 266 14.72 4.54 4.21
CA PRO A 266 14.08 3.32 3.76
C PRO A 266 14.94 2.64 2.69
N ALA A 267 15.24 1.35 2.89
CA ALA A 267 15.88 0.54 1.87
C ALA A 267 14.85 0.28 0.74
N ASN A 268 15.01 0.96 -0.38
CA ASN A 268 14.23 0.71 -1.58
C ASN A 268 15.02 -0.18 -2.56
N LEU A 269 14.30 -0.71 -3.57
CA LEU A 269 14.88 -1.56 -4.62
C LEU A 269 16.04 -0.89 -5.37
N LEU A 270 15.95 0.43 -5.56
CA LEU A 270 16.98 1.22 -6.25
C LEU A 270 18.25 1.35 -5.38
N SER A 271 18.10 1.62 -4.08
CA SER A 271 19.26 1.72 -3.18
C SER A 271 19.93 0.36 -2.98
N LEU A 272 19.18 -0.74 -2.96
CA LEU A 272 19.73 -2.11 -2.92
C LEU A 272 20.42 -2.49 -4.23
N GLY A 273 19.88 -2.06 -5.38
CA GLY A 273 20.48 -2.30 -6.70
C GLY A 273 21.70 -1.42 -6.99
N ALA A 274 21.78 -0.25 -6.35
CA ALA A 274 22.89 0.69 -6.49
C ALA A 274 24.10 0.32 -5.62
N ILE A 275 24.01 -0.70 -4.75
CA ILE A 275 25.17 -1.24 -4.05
C ILE A 275 26.05 -1.95 -5.08
N ASP A 276 27.01 -1.20 -5.61
CA ASP A 276 27.99 -1.72 -6.54
C ASP A 276 29.00 -2.59 -5.80
N PHE A 277 28.82 -3.90 -5.91
CA PHE A 277 29.72 -4.89 -5.33
C PHE A 277 31.15 -4.74 -5.84
N GLY A 278 31.34 -4.24 -7.06
CA GLY A 278 32.65 -4.03 -7.66
C GLY A 278 33.50 -3.08 -6.81
N ILE A 279 32.97 -1.91 -6.47
CA ILE A 279 33.70 -0.89 -5.70
C ILE A 279 34.08 -1.38 -4.30
N LEU A 280 33.16 -2.12 -3.63
CA LEU A 280 33.41 -2.68 -2.31
C LEU A 280 34.49 -3.77 -2.34
N VAL A 281 34.49 -4.60 -3.38
CA VAL A 281 35.43 -5.70 -3.56
C VAL A 281 36.79 -5.20 -3.97
N ASP A 282 36.89 -4.27 -4.90
CA ASP A 282 38.16 -3.75 -5.44
C ASP A 282 39.03 -3.20 -4.34
N SER A 283 38.52 -2.41 -3.43
CA SER A 283 39.26 -1.86 -2.30
C SER A 283 39.83 -2.93 -1.38
N ALA A 284 39.04 -3.97 -1.09
CA ALA A 284 39.47 -5.09 -0.24
C ALA A 284 40.51 -5.97 -0.95
N VAL A 285 40.34 -6.21 -2.25
CA VAL A 285 41.28 -6.99 -3.07
C VAL A 285 42.61 -6.31 -3.15
N VAL A 286 42.67 -5.02 -3.53
CA VAL A 286 43.91 -4.24 -3.64
C VAL A 286 44.65 -4.19 -2.31
N MET A 287 43.97 -4.00 -1.18
CA MET A 287 44.56 -4.01 0.14
C MET A 287 45.19 -5.36 0.48
N THR A 288 44.44 -6.44 0.27
CA THR A 288 44.87 -7.81 0.59
C THR A 288 46.05 -8.23 -0.31
N GLU A 289 45.97 -7.95 -1.60
CA GLU A 289 47.03 -8.24 -2.56
C GLU A 289 48.33 -7.56 -2.16
N ASN A 290 48.32 -6.26 -1.83
CA ASN A 290 49.51 -5.54 -1.40
C ASN A 290 50.10 -6.12 -0.13
N ILE A 291 49.26 -6.47 0.85
CA ILE A 291 49.68 -7.09 2.09
C ILE A 291 50.34 -8.45 1.83
N VAL A 292 49.74 -9.32 1.03
CA VAL A 292 50.26 -10.64 0.69
C VAL A 292 51.55 -10.53 -0.08
N ARG A 293 51.63 -9.61 -1.04
CA ARG A 293 52.87 -9.35 -1.81
C ARG A 293 54.01 -8.93 -0.92
N ARG A 294 53.82 -7.98 0.01
CA ARG A 294 54.82 -7.52 0.95
C ARG A 294 55.25 -8.61 1.93
N LEU A 295 54.32 -9.40 2.47
CA LEU A 295 54.65 -10.53 3.34
C LEU A 295 55.45 -11.61 2.63
N SER A 296 55.15 -11.87 1.34
CA SER A 296 55.88 -12.85 0.54
C SER A 296 57.31 -12.39 0.18
N GLN A 297 57.51 -11.09 -0.01
CA GLN A 297 58.81 -10.52 -0.41
C GLN A 297 59.74 -10.32 0.79
N ASP A 298 59.21 -9.74 1.88
CA ASP A 298 60.05 -9.24 2.99
C ASP A 298 59.81 -10.00 4.30
N GLY A 299 58.79 -10.84 4.39
CA GLY A 299 58.28 -11.40 5.67
C GLY A 299 58.86 -12.77 6.09
N GLN A 300 59.71 -13.43 5.29
CA GLN A 300 60.10 -14.84 5.53
C GLN A 300 60.92 -15.05 6.81
N ASP A 301 61.78 -14.09 7.18
CA ASP A 301 62.68 -14.19 8.33
C ASP A 301 62.38 -13.22 9.49
N MET A 302 61.16 -12.58 9.47
CA MET A 302 60.80 -11.55 10.46
C MET A 302 60.13 -12.13 11.71
N SER A 303 60.42 -11.49 12.86
CA SER A 303 59.72 -11.77 14.11
C SER A 303 58.22 -11.36 14.03
N PRO A 304 57.32 -11.90 14.89
CA PRO A 304 55.91 -11.53 14.88
C PRO A 304 55.63 -10.04 15.03
N GLY A 305 56.49 -9.31 15.76
CA GLY A 305 56.38 -7.85 15.93
C GLY A 305 56.73 -7.08 14.67
N GLU A 306 57.78 -7.48 13.98
CA GLU A 306 58.23 -6.86 12.71
C GLU A 306 57.21 -7.11 11.60
N ARG A 307 56.59 -8.31 11.55
CA ARG A 307 55.49 -8.60 10.64
C ARG A 307 54.31 -7.67 10.83
N LEU A 308 53.99 -7.32 12.07
CA LEU A 308 52.88 -6.41 12.38
C LEU A 308 53.16 -4.98 11.88
N ILE A 309 54.41 -4.53 11.98
CA ILE A 309 54.85 -3.24 11.45
C ILE A 309 54.77 -3.25 9.92
N LEU A 310 55.25 -4.28 9.25
CA LEU A 310 55.21 -4.46 7.81
C LEU A 310 53.75 -4.46 7.29
N LEU A 311 52.82 -5.15 7.99
CA LEU A 311 51.39 -5.13 7.68
C LEU A 311 50.80 -3.71 7.76
N SER A 312 51.18 -2.96 8.81
CA SER A 312 50.73 -1.58 8.98
C SER A 312 51.22 -0.65 7.87
N GLU A 313 52.50 -0.83 7.46
CA GLU A 313 53.10 -0.05 6.36
C GLU A 313 52.44 -0.40 5.01
N ALA A 314 52.29 -1.69 4.71
CA ALA A 314 51.60 -2.15 3.50
C ALA A 314 50.14 -1.64 3.41
N ALA A 315 49.42 -1.62 4.52
CA ALA A 315 48.08 -1.08 4.59
C ALA A 315 48.02 0.44 4.37
N ARG A 316 48.99 1.18 4.92
CA ARG A 316 49.07 2.65 4.72
C ARG A 316 49.44 3.04 3.30
N GLU A 317 50.26 2.24 2.62
CA GLU A 317 50.71 2.51 1.25
C GLU A 317 49.52 2.62 0.26
N VAL A 318 48.53 1.72 0.36
CA VAL A 318 47.37 1.69 -0.52
C VAL A 318 46.12 2.33 0.09
N GLY A 319 46.09 2.49 1.42
CA GLY A 319 44.93 3.06 2.12
C GLY A 319 44.62 4.49 1.71
N GLY A 320 45.61 5.34 1.52
CA GLY A 320 45.45 6.72 1.06
C GLY A 320 44.77 6.82 -0.32
N PRO A 321 45.32 6.19 -1.36
CA PRO A 321 44.75 6.13 -2.69
C PRO A 321 43.32 5.55 -2.71
N ILE A 322 43.06 4.49 -1.93
CA ILE A 322 41.72 3.89 -1.84
C ILE A 322 40.71 4.87 -1.25
N VAL A 323 41.04 5.53 -0.13
CA VAL A 323 40.15 6.53 0.49
C VAL A 323 39.88 7.70 -0.45
N PHE A 324 40.89 8.19 -1.15
CA PHE A 324 40.75 9.25 -2.13
C PHE A 324 39.83 8.84 -3.29
N GLY A 325 40.01 7.62 -3.81
CA GLY A 325 39.15 7.07 -4.85
C GLY A 325 37.68 6.98 -4.42
N ILE A 326 37.41 6.48 -3.19
CA ILE A 326 36.06 6.39 -2.65
C ILE A 326 35.45 7.78 -2.46
N ILE A 327 36.18 8.75 -1.91
CA ILE A 327 35.70 10.12 -1.71
C ILE A 327 35.31 10.79 -3.03
N THR A 328 35.99 10.51 -4.12
CA THR A 328 35.68 11.05 -5.46
C THR A 328 34.40 10.45 -6.05
N ILE A 329 34.02 9.23 -5.65
CA ILE A 329 32.82 8.55 -6.15
C ILE A 329 31.57 8.93 -5.33
N ILE A 330 31.72 9.28 -4.04
CA ILE A 330 30.60 9.63 -3.15
C ILE A 330 29.67 10.74 -3.73
N PRO A 331 30.16 11.85 -4.34
CA PRO A 331 29.30 12.88 -4.90
C PRO A 331 28.38 12.38 -5.99
N ASP A 332 28.84 11.45 -6.85
CA ASP A 332 28.03 10.88 -7.92
C ASP A 332 26.88 10.07 -7.35
N TYR A 333 27.13 9.28 -6.30
CA TYR A 333 26.09 8.54 -5.57
C TYR A 333 25.12 9.46 -4.82
N CYS A 334 25.60 10.53 -4.19
CA CYS A 334 24.74 11.51 -3.53
C CYS A 334 23.81 12.24 -4.51
N GLN A 335 24.28 12.50 -5.72
CA GLN A 335 23.46 13.09 -6.78
C GLN A 335 22.36 12.13 -7.24
N PHE A 336 22.67 10.83 -7.34
CA PHE A 336 21.71 9.79 -7.70
C PHE A 336 20.63 9.60 -6.63
N LEU A 337 21.00 9.64 -5.34
CA LEU A 337 20.07 9.53 -4.21
C LEU A 337 19.16 10.77 -4.04
N ARG A 338 19.55 11.94 -4.58
CA ARG A 338 18.70 13.16 -4.58
C ARG A 338 17.62 13.13 -5.65
N LEU A 339 17.77 12.30 -6.68
CA LEU A 339 16.85 12.20 -7.81
C LEU A 339 15.80 11.07 -7.63
N SER A 340 15.91 10.27 -6.58
CA SER A 340 14.96 9.22 -6.18
C SER A 340 14.10 9.67 -4.99
#